data_5add3111b05d68ccb47288e00022ccf6
#
_entry.id   5add3111b05d68ccb47288e00022ccf6
#
_cell.length_a   1.000
_cell.length_b   1.000
_cell.length_c   1.000
_cell.angle_alpha   90.00
_cell.angle_beta   90.00
_cell.angle_gamma   90.00
#
_symmetry.space_group_name_H-M   'P 1'
#
loop_
_entity.id
_entity.type
_entity.pdbx_description
1 polymer ?
#
loop_
_entity_poly.entity_id
_entity_poly.type
_entity_poly.pdbx_seq_one_letter_code
_entity_poly.pdbx_strand_id
1 'polypeptide(L)'
;NKKSGLLGISELSNDCRIVEEAAAEGHEGAKLAMAVTAYRLAKYIAAMAVAAGGIDALVFTGGIGENSDTVRAQTVAHLAFLGLKLDEQANVDVRFGKEGIISPKGQTPAVVVVPTNEELMIAHDTAALSGL
;
A
#
# COMPACT_ATOMS: atom_id res chain seq x y z
N ASN A 1 -4.00 -18.57 -11.38
CA ASN A 1 -3.58 -17.51 -10.46
C ASN A 1 -2.15 -17.00 -10.67
N LYS A 2 -1.18 -17.89 -11.05
CA LYS A 2 0.25 -17.50 -11.17
C LYS A 2 0.57 -16.62 -12.39
N LYS A 3 -0.33 -16.52 -13.38
CA LYS A 3 -0.13 -15.74 -14.61
C LYS A 3 -1.12 -14.57 -14.74
N SER A 4 -1.72 -14.14 -13.65
CA SER A 4 -2.63 -12.99 -13.57
C SER A 4 -2.02 -11.88 -12.71
N GLY A 5 -2.77 -10.80 -12.48
CA GLY A 5 -2.31 -9.67 -11.67
C GLY A 5 -1.15 -8.93 -12.33
N LEU A 6 -0.13 -8.57 -11.56
CA LEU A 6 1.03 -7.83 -12.05
C LEU A 6 1.68 -8.49 -13.26
N LEU A 7 1.95 -9.80 -13.19
CA LEU A 7 2.55 -10.54 -14.31
C LEU A 7 1.64 -10.53 -15.55
N GLY A 8 0.33 -10.74 -15.36
CA GLY A 8 -0.62 -10.82 -16.48
C GLY A 8 -0.79 -9.52 -17.24
N ILE A 9 -0.56 -8.37 -16.59
CA ILE A 9 -0.70 -7.04 -17.19
C ILE A 9 0.66 -6.52 -17.68
N SER A 10 1.70 -6.69 -16.87
CA SER A 10 3.05 -6.20 -17.24
C SER A 10 3.75 -7.08 -18.25
N GLU A 11 3.38 -8.38 -18.32
CA GLU A 11 4.09 -9.44 -19.06
C GLU A 11 5.56 -9.62 -18.62
N LEU A 12 5.92 -9.07 -17.45
CA LEU A 12 7.30 -9.00 -16.97
C LEU A 12 7.51 -9.84 -15.71
N SER A 13 6.80 -9.51 -14.60
CA SER A 13 7.00 -10.13 -13.29
C SER A 13 5.74 -10.07 -12.42
N ASN A 14 5.68 -10.96 -11.43
CA ASN A 14 4.72 -10.88 -10.33
C ASN A 14 5.30 -10.16 -9.09
N ASP A 15 6.59 -9.84 -9.09
CA ASP A 15 7.23 -9.03 -8.04
C ASP A 15 6.98 -7.55 -8.31
N CYS A 16 6.32 -6.88 -7.35
CA CYS A 16 5.95 -5.48 -7.47
C CYS A 16 7.18 -4.56 -7.64
N ARG A 17 8.31 -4.89 -7.01
CA ARG A 17 9.55 -4.09 -7.09
C ARG A 17 10.10 -4.07 -8.50
N ILE A 18 10.17 -5.25 -9.15
CA ILE A 18 10.64 -5.38 -10.54
C ILE A 18 9.71 -4.61 -11.49
N VAL A 19 8.39 -4.70 -11.26
CA VAL A 19 7.41 -4.00 -12.10
C VAL A 19 7.49 -2.48 -11.87
N GLU A 20 7.69 -2.03 -10.63
CA GLU A 20 7.85 -0.61 -10.30
C GLU A 20 9.11 0.00 -10.92
N GLU A 21 10.25 -0.70 -10.83
CA GLU A 21 11.51 -0.31 -11.47
C GLU A 21 11.36 -0.21 -13.00
N ALA A 22 10.80 -1.23 -13.64
CA ALA A 22 10.55 -1.21 -15.07
C ALA A 22 9.58 -0.11 -15.51
N ALA A 23 8.57 0.20 -14.69
CA ALA A 23 7.66 1.32 -14.94
C ALA A 23 8.39 2.67 -14.90
N ALA A 24 9.31 2.86 -13.94
CA ALA A 24 10.14 4.05 -13.85
C ALA A 24 11.10 4.19 -15.06
N GLU A 25 11.58 3.08 -15.61
CA GLU A 25 12.41 3.02 -16.82
C GLU A 25 11.60 3.18 -18.13
N GLY A 26 10.28 3.25 -18.03
CA GLY A 26 9.43 3.54 -19.18
C GLY A 26 8.70 2.34 -19.80
N HIS A 27 8.78 1.13 -19.20
CA HIS A 27 8.09 -0.05 -19.71
C HIS A 27 6.56 0.11 -19.62
N GLU A 28 5.88 0.17 -20.77
CA GLU A 28 4.46 0.51 -20.85
C GLU A 28 3.53 -0.51 -20.13
N GLY A 29 3.78 -1.81 -20.28
CA GLY A 29 3.04 -2.85 -19.58
C GLY A 29 3.21 -2.75 -18.05
N ALA A 30 4.40 -2.39 -17.57
CA ALA A 30 4.67 -2.18 -16.16
C ALA A 30 3.95 -0.93 -15.61
N LYS A 31 3.98 0.18 -16.35
CA LYS A 31 3.19 1.39 -16.01
C LYS A 31 1.71 1.08 -15.90
N LEU A 32 1.15 0.36 -16.88
CA LEU A 32 -0.24 -0.05 -16.86
C LEU A 32 -0.55 -0.95 -15.66
N ALA A 33 0.32 -1.91 -15.35
CA ALA A 33 0.15 -2.82 -14.21
C ALA A 33 0.11 -2.06 -12.87
N MET A 34 1.01 -1.09 -12.67
CA MET A 34 1.03 -0.22 -11.48
C MET A 34 -0.24 0.63 -11.39
N ALA A 35 -0.63 1.28 -12.47
CA ALA A 35 -1.84 2.11 -12.52
C ALA A 35 -3.11 1.30 -12.23
N VAL A 36 -3.26 0.11 -12.81
CA VAL A 36 -4.40 -0.80 -12.54
C VAL A 36 -4.39 -1.26 -11.09
N THR A 37 -3.23 -1.55 -10.51
CA THR A 37 -3.09 -1.96 -9.10
C THR A 37 -3.58 -0.85 -8.17
N ALA A 38 -3.08 0.36 -8.32
CA ALA A 38 -3.48 1.52 -7.51
C ALA A 38 -4.98 1.85 -7.68
N TYR A 39 -5.49 1.84 -8.91
CA TYR A 39 -6.90 2.09 -9.18
C TYR A 39 -7.82 1.05 -8.55
N ARG A 40 -7.50 -0.23 -8.67
CA ARG A 40 -8.28 -1.29 -8.04
C ARG A 40 -8.25 -1.21 -6.53
N LEU A 41 -7.08 -0.95 -5.94
CA LEU A 41 -6.93 -0.75 -4.51
C LEU A 41 -7.81 0.41 -4.02
N ALA A 42 -7.77 1.54 -4.70
CA ALA A 42 -8.62 2.69 -4.38
C ALA A 42 -10.11 2.36 -4.43
N LYS A 43 -10.57 1.58 -5.42
CA LYS A 43 -11.97 1.13 -5.50
C LYS A 43 -12.37 0.29 -4.29
N TYR A 44 -11.53 -0.64 -3.85
CA TYR A 44 -11.81 -1.46 -2.67
C TYR A 44 -11.83 -0.62 -1.40
N ILE A 45 -10.88 0.31 -1.24
CA ILE A 45 -10.84 1.23 -0.09
C ILE A 45 -12.14 2.06 -0.05
N ALA A 46 -12.55 2.65 -1.18
CA ALA A 46 -13.79 3.42 -1.25
C ALA A 46 -15.03 2.56 -0.92
N ALA A 47 -15.09 1.33 -1.41
CA ALA A 47 -16.19 0.41 -1.10
C ALA A 47 -16.24 0.06 0.40
N MET A 48 -15.08 -0.16 1.02
CA MET A 48 -15.02 -0.42 2.48
C MET A 48 -15.34 0.83 3.29
N ALA A 49 -14.92 2.02 2.85
CA ALA A 49 -15.31 3.27 3.49
C ALA A 49 -16.83 3.48 3.49
N VAL A 50 -17.52 3.11 2.41
CA VAL A 50 -18.99 3.12 2.35
C VAL A 50 -19.58 2.15 3.38
N ALA A 51 -19.09 0.92 3.47
CA ALA A 51 -19.57 -0.07 4.41
C ALA A 51 -19.33 0.32 5.87
N ALA A 52 -18.22 1.02 6.15
CA ALA A 52 -17.87 1.54 7.47
C ALA A 52 -18.61 2.84 7.86
N GLY A 53 -19.32 3.46 6.92
CA GLY A 53 -19.99 4.75 7.14
C GLY A 53 -19.05 5.95 7.14
N GLY A 54 -17.83 5.79 6.67
CA GLY A 54 -16.79 6.83 6.59
C GLY A 54 -15.38 6.27 6.75
N ILE A 55 -14.41 7.16 6.83
CA ILE A 55 -12.99 6.83 7.04
C ILE A 55 -12.32 7.92 7.88
N ASP A 56 -11.66 7.55 8.96
CA ASP A 56 -10.87 8.45 9.81
C ASP A 56 -9.38 8.34 9.52
N ALA A 57 -8.94 7.16 9.11
CA ALA A 57 -7.56 6.90 8.70
C ALA A 57 -7.50 5.79 7.65
N LEU A 58 -6.53 5.91 6.74
CA LEU A 58 -6.11 4.87 5.83
C LEU A 58 -4.74 4.35 6.27
N VAL A 59 -4.66 3.06 6.58
CA VAL A 59 -3.41 2.42 7.00
C VAL A 59 -2.86 1.56 5.88
N PHE A 60 -1.62 1.83 5.47
CA PHE A 60 -0.85 0.98 4.58
C PHE A 60 0.06 0.06 5.40
N THR A 61 0.07 -1.23 5.07
CA THR A 61 0.82 -2.26 5.76
C THR A 61 1.18 -3.40 4.79
N GLY A 62 1.99 -4.34 5.22
CA GLY A 62 2.48 -5.44 4.39
C GLY A 62 3.50 -4.99 3.34
N GLY A 63 4.15 -5.93 2.67
CA GLY A 63 5.31 -5.67 1.84
C GLY A 63 5.17 -4.53 0.84
N ILE A 64 4.05 -4.46 0.10
CA ILE A 64 3.80 -3.39 -0.88
C ILE A 64 3.40 -2.09 -0.17
N GLY A 65 2.47 -2.15 0.78
CA GLY A 65 1.98 -0.97 1.49
C GLY A 65 3.07 -0.24 2.27
N GLU A 66 4.01 -0.99 2.85
CA GLU A 66 5.13 -0.45 3.61
C GLU A 66 6.24 0.14 2.73
N ASN A 67 6.49 -0.45 1.55
CA ASN A 67 7.72 -0.17 0.81
C ASN A 67 7.51 0.57 -0.53
N SER A 68 6.31 0.53 -1.14
CA SER A 68 6.04 1.21 -2.40
C SER A 68 5.38 2.57 -2.16
N ASP A 69 6.17 3.61 -2.14
CA ASP A 69 5.69 5.00 -2.10
C ASP A 69 4.88 5.35 -3.35
N THR A 70 5.21 4.77 -4.50
CA THR A 70 4.48 4.92 -5.77
C THR A 70 3.04 4.38 -5.67
N VAL A 71 2.87 3.14 -5.16
CA VAL A 71 1.52 2.56 -4.99
C VAL A 71 0.70 3.39 -4.02
N ARG A 72 1.29 3.84 -2.90
CA ARG A 72 0.60 4.69 -1.94
C ARG A 72 0.17 6.02 -2.56
N ALA A 73 1.08 6.70 -3.27
CA ALA A 73 0.82 7.98 -3.90
C ALA A 73 -0.31 7.88 -4.94
N GLN A 74 -0.23 6.92 -5.86
CA GLN A 74 -1.24 6.71 -6.88
C GLN A 74 -2.60 6.32 -6.28
N THR A 75 -2.60 5.48 -5.23
CA THR A 75 -3.84 5.08 -4.56
C THR A 75 -4.51 6.26 -3.88
N VAL A 76 -3.77 7.07 -3.11
CA VAL A 76 -4.31 8.24 -2.41
C VAL A 76 -4.80 9.29 -3.39
N ALA A 77 -4.14 9.49 -4.52
CA ALA A 77 -4.59 10.40 -5.57
C ALA A 77 -6.01 10.06 -6.07
N HIS A 78 -6.33 8.77 -6.24
CA HIS A 78 -7.67 8.32 -6.61
C HIS A 78 -8.72 8.53 -5.49
N LEU A 79 -8.29 8.71 -4.25
CA LEU A 79 -9.16 8.84 -3.08
C LEU A 79 -9.29 10.29 -2.56
N ALA A 80 -8.82 11.26 -3.33
CA ALA A 80 -8.90 12.68 -2.98
C ALA A 80 -10.33 13.16 -2.68
N PHE A 81 -11.34 12.57 -3.33
CA PHE A 81 -12.76 12.86 -3.09
C PHE A 81 -13.25 12.45 -1.69
N LEU A 82 -12.54 11.53 -1.00
CA LEU A 82 -12.77 11.18 0.41
C LEU A 82 -12.01 12.10 1.37
N GLY A 83 -11.34 13.13 0.87
CA GLY A 83 -10.54 14.06 1.67
C GLY A 83 -9.12 13.58 1.98
N LEU A 84 -8.71 12.40 1.49
CA LEU A 84 -7.35 11.89 1.68
C LEU A 84 -6.33 12.77 0.93
N LYS A 85 -5.22 13.07 1.59
CA LYS A 85 -4.09 13.81 1.04
C LYS A 85 -2.80 13.18 1.47
N LEU A 86 -1.78 13.29 0.63
CA LEU A 86 -0.44 12.78 0.87
C LEU A 86 0.55 13.93 1.08
N ASP A 87 1.48 13.76 2.01
CA ASP A 87 2.71 14.51 2.10
C ASP A 87 3.77 13.71 1.33
N GLU A 88 4.22 14.24 0.18
CA GLU A 88 5.09 13.52 -0.74
C GLU A 88 6.44 13.16 -0.11
N GLN A 89 7.02 14.07 0.68
CA GLN A 89 8.30 13.82 1.33
C GLN A 89 8.17 12.78 2.44
N ALA A 90 7.16 12.90 3.30
CA ALA A 90 6.88 11.90 4.34
C ALA A 90 6.60 10.52 3.73
N ASN A 91 5.89 10.47 2.59
CA ASN A 91 5.63 9.23 1.88
C ASN A 91 6.92 8.52 1.42
N VAL A 92 7.89 9.26 0.90
CA VAL A 92 9.19 8.71 0.48
C VAL A 92 10.04 8.29 1.68
N ASP A 93 10.02 9.06 2.78
CA ASP A 93 10.85 8.84 3.96
C ASP A 93 10.41 7.63 4.79
N VAL A 94 9.11 7.28 4.71
CA VAL A 94 8.52 6.15 5.46
C VAL A 94 8.51 4.89 4.59
N ARG A 95 9.65 4.18 4.59
CA ARG A 95 9.89 2.90 3.89
C ARG A 95 10.84 2.03 4.71
N PHE A 96 10.98 0.77 4.32
CA PHE A 96 11.98 -0.16 4.87
C PHE A 96 11.91 -0.33 6.39
N GLY A 97 10.70 -0.67 6.88
CA GLY A 97 10.46 -0.92 8.30
C GLY A 97 10.21 0.34 9.14
N LYS A 98 10.17 1.52 8.51
CA LYS A 98 9.76 2.74 9.20
C LYS A 98 8.24 2.84 9.25
N GLU A 99 7.72 3.36 10.35
CA GLU A 99 6.32 3.73 10.53
C GLU A 99 6.15 5.24 10.57
N GLY A 100 4.95 5.72 10.24
CA GLY A 100 4.67 7.14 10.35
C GLY A 100 3.40 7.59 9.63
N ILE A 101 3.01 8.82 9.95
CA ILE A 101 1.93 9.53 9.25
C ILE A 101 2.52 10.14 7.98
N ILE A 102 1.90 9.83 6.86
CA ILE A 102 2.30 10.30 5.52
C ILE A 102 1.27 11.24 4.89
N SER A 103 0.34 11.76 5.69
CA SER A 103 -0.56 12.85 5.32
C SER A 103 -0.08 14.17 5.94
N PRO A 104 -0.48 15.35 5.41
CA PRO A 104 -0.17 16.64 6.02
C PRO A 104 -0.60 16.69 7.48
N LYS A 105 0.18 17.39 8.32
CA LYS A 105 -0.10 17.52 9.76
C LYS A 105 -1.51 18.06 10.01
N GLY A 106 -2.27 17.36 10.85
CA GLY A 106 -3.65 17.72 11.18
C GLY A 106 -4.69 17.38 10.10
N GLN A 107 -4.29 16.71 9.03
CA GLN A 107 -5.20 16.23 8.00
C GLN A 107 -6.07 15.08 8.52
N THR A 108 -7.36 15.15 8.24
CA THR A 108 -8.34 14.08 8.45
C THR A 108 -9.14 13.86 7.17
N PRO A 109 -9.26 12.64 6.67
CA PRO A 109 -8.68 11.39 7.20
C PRO A 109 -7.15 11.38 7.13
N ALA A 110 -6.50 10.72 8.11
CA ALA A 110 -5.06 10.53 8.12
C ALA A 110 -4.63 9.41 7.15
N VAL A 111 -3.40 9.48 6.66
CA VAL A 111 -2.75 8.38 5.93
C VAL A 111 -1.52 7.94 6.71
N VAL A 112 -1.43 6.65 7.01
CA VAL A 112 -0.43 6.09 7.94
C VAL A 112 0.22 4.86 7.32
N VAL A 113 1.50 4.64 7.60
CA VAL A 113 2.21 3.39 7.31
C VAL A 113 2.53 2.72 8.64
N VAL A 114 2.15 1.44 8.76
CA VAL A 114 2.42 0.62 9.94
C VAL A 114 3.06 -0.69 9.49
N PRO A 115 4.31 -0.96 9.86
CA PRO A 115 4.97 -2.23 9.56
C PRO A 115 4.26 -3.42 10.23
N THR A 116 4.13 -4.51 9.49
CA THR A 116 3.67 -5.78 10.05
C THR A 116 4.80 -6.45 10.83
N ASN A 117 4.43 -7.12 11.92
CA ASN A 117 5.36 -7.93 12.71
C ASN A 117 4.79 -9.34 12.90
N GLU A 118 4.77 -10.10 11.81
CA GLU A 118 4.23 -11.47 11.81
C GLU A 118 5.08 -12.42 12.68
N GLU A 119 6.40 -12.21 12.70
CA GLU A 119 7.32 -13.03 13.53
C GLU A 119 7.02 -12.89 15.01
N LEU A 120 6.71 -11.69 15.48
CA LEU A 120 6.33 -11.46 16.87
C LEU A 120 5.03 -12.19 17.23
N MET A 121 4.03 -12.17 16.33
CA MET A 121 2.78 -12.89 16.55
C MET A 121 3.01 -14.40 16.61
N ILE A 122 3.81 -14.96 15.71
CA ILE A 122 4.20 -16.38 15.74
C ILE A 122 4.92 -16.73 17.04
N ALA A 123 5.83 -15.86 17.49
CA ALA A 123 6.55 -16.05 18.75
C ALA A 123 5.61 -16.04 19.96
N HIS A 124 4.67 -15.10 20.01
CA HIS A 124 3.65 -15.04 21.08
C HIS A 124 2.76 -16.28 21.10
N ASP A 125 2.24 -16.69 19.93
CA ASP A 125 1.39 -17.88 19.83
C ASP A 125 2.16 -19.15 20.21
N THR A 126 3.43 -19.24 19.79
CA THR A 126 4.29 -20.37 20.15
C THR A 126 4.53 -20.44 21.66
N ALA A 127 4.84 -19.31 22.30
CA ALA A 127 5.03 -19.25 23.76
C ALA A 127 3.75 -19.65 24.49
N ALA A 128 2.60 -19.12 24.08
CA ALA A 128 1.31 -19.44 24.70
C ALA A 128 0.94 -20.92 24.57
N LEU A 129 1.19 -21.53 23.40
CA LEU A 129 0.87 -22.94 23.14
C LEU A 129 1.87 -23.90 23.80
N SER A 130 3.12 -23.51 23.97
CA SER A 130 4.17 -24.32 24.64
C SER A 130 4.18 -24.19 26.15
N GLY A 131 3.39 -23.28 26.73
CA GLY A 131 3.30 -23.07 28.17
C GLY A 131 4.52 -22.35 28.75
N LEU A 132 5.26 -21.59 27.94
CA LEU A 132 6.39 -20.76 28.31
C LEU A 132 5.95 -19.35 28.72
#